data_45a87325a470e16c5ea250f22a4f8214
#
_entry.id   45a87325a470e16c5ea250f22a4f8214
#
_cell.length_a   1.000
_cell.length_b   1.000
_cell.length_c   1.000
_cell.angle_alpha   90.00
_cell.angle_beta   90.00
_cell.angle_gamma   90.00
#
_symmetry.space_group_name_H-M   'P 1'
#
loop_
_entity.id
_entity.type
_entity.pdbx_description
1 polymer ?
#
loop_
_entity_poly.entity_id
_entity_poly.type
_entity_poly.pdbx_seq_one_letter_code
_entity_poly.pdbx_strand_id
1 'polypeptide(L)'
;CHNPSTRASGQAGIDCASCHVREGAIVAARASEAGRAAHAIRVEPRLATVEHCADCHQFRFSDDGTHDPSEALQNTVEEWRTSEAAARGQGCVDCHMRRGPAGTRTHRWPGLDDAQLLAAALTIRVAARRRGEQVEVEVALQGKQIGHSFPTGDVFRRGVLRLSTRGGATEQLVLQRWLARTADPDGEDSHVR
;
A
#
# COMPACT_ATOMS: atom_id res chain seq x y z
N CYS A 1 7.48 -7.64 -3.59
CA CYS A 1 7.63 -8.65 -2.54
C CYS A 1 7.60 -10.02 -3.19
N HIS A 2 8.73 -10.69 -3.18
CA HIS A 2 8.86 -12.08 -3.63
C HIS A 2 8.53 -13.01 -2.47
N ASN A 3 8.07 -14.24 -2.78
CA ASN A 3 7.84 -15.24 -1.75
C ASN A 3 9.10 -15.45 -0.92
N PRO A 4 9.09 -15.20 0.39
CA PRO A 4 10.27 -15.36 1.24
C PRO A 4 10.62 -16.84 1.52
N SER A 5 9.74 -17.78 1.16
CA SER A 5 10.05 -19.20 1.26
C SER A 5 11.01 -19.61 0.11
N THR A 6 12.20 -20.00 0.45
CA THR A 6 13.25 -20.46 -0.47
C THR A 6 12.92 -21.78 -1.19
N ARG A 7 11.75 -22.32 -0.96
CA ARG A 7 11.25 -23.54 -1.56
C ARG A 7 10.12 -23.20 -2.50
N ALA A 8 10.33 -22.88 -3.68
CA ALA A 8 9.32 -23.13 -4.70
C ALA A 8 9.68 -22.51 -6.02
N SER A 9 9.32 -23.20 -7.04
CA SER A 9 8.98 -22.68 -8.36
C SER A 9 8.59 -21.20 -8.28
N GLY A 10 9.32 -20.31 -8.90
CA GLY A 10 9.20 -18.84 -8.81
C GLY A 10 7.88 -18.24 -9.30
N GLN A 11 6.76 -18.91 -9.09
CA GLN A 11 5.42 -18.49 -9.48
C GLN A 11 4.45 -18.28 -8.30
N ALA A 12 4.80 -18.70 -7.09
CA ALA A 12 3.94 -18.45 -5.94
C ALA A 12 4.23 -17.06 -5.33
N GLY A 13 3.23 -16.19 -5.31
CA GLY A 13 3.26 -14.96 -4.51
C GLY A 13 3.32 -15.25 -3.01
N ILE A 14 2.93 -14.30 -2.17
CA ILE A 14 2.83 -14.50 -0.73
C ILE A 14 1.74 -15.55 -0.45
N ASP A 15 2.13 -16.68 0.12
CA ASP A 15 1.25 -17.80 0.48
C ASP A 15 0.96 -17.86 1.98
N CYS A 16 0.14 -18.81 2.39
CA CYS A 16 -0.20 -19.02 3.81
C CYS A 16 1.04 -19.26 4.67
N ALA A 17 2.00 -20.02 4.17
CA ALA A 17 3.19 -20.39 4.91
C ALA A 17 4.11 -19.18 5.14
N SER A 18 4.11 -18.22 4.23
CA SER A 18 4.90 -16.97 4.36
C SER A 18 4.57 -16.21 5.65
N CYS A 19 3.32 -16.27 6.10
CA CYS A 19 2.88 -15.63 7.34
C CYS A 19 2.72 -16.63 8.50
N HIS A 20 2.21 -17.83 8.20
CA HIS A 20 1.74 -18.78 9.24
C HIS A 20 2.72 -19.90 9.56
N VAL A 21 3.92 -19.94 8.98
CA VAL A 21 4.94 -20.91 9.33
C VAL A 21 6.21 -20.18 9.81
N ARG A 22 6.63 -20.45 11.03
CA ARG A 22 7.86 -19.92 11.64
C ARG A 22 8.63 -21.05 12.30
N GLU A 23 9.89 -21.24 11.89
CA GLU A 23 10.78 -22.26 12.47
C GLU A 23 10.13 -23.67 12.48
N GLY A 24 9.41 -24.02 11.42
CA GLY A 24 8.72 -25.30 11.30
C GLY A 24 7.42 -25.43 12.10
N ALA A 25 7.01 -24.42 12.85
CA ALA A 25 5.76 -24.40 13.60
C ALA A 25 4.67 -23.61 12.87
N ILE A 26 3.42 -24.03 13.02
CA ILE A 26 2.26 -23.25 12.59
C ILE A 26 2.01 -22.16 13.63
N VAL A 27 1.94 -20.89 13.17
CA VAL A 27 1.71 -19.74 14.02
C VAL A 27 0.42 -19.02 13.66
N ALA A 28 -0.25 -18.44 14.66
CA ALA A 28 -1.42 -17.60 14.47
C ALA A 28 -1.47 -16.48 15.52
N ALA A 29 -2.04 -15.33 15.19
CA ALA A 29 -2.21 -14.24 16.15
C ALA A 29 -3.10 -14.66 17.35
N ARG A 30 -4.05 -15.56 17.09
CA ARG A 30 -4.94 -16.20 18.08
C ARG A 30 -5.19 -17.62 17.63
N ALA A 31 -5.45 -18.51 18.57
CA ALA A 31 -5.83 -19.88 18.27
C ALA A 31 -7.21 -20.18 18.86
N SER A 32 -8.14 -20.60 18.00
CA SER A 32 -9.42 -21.15 18.42
C SER A 32 -9.24 -22.59 18.93
N GLU A 33 -10.21 -23.09 19.66
CA GLU A 33 -10.23 -24.50 20.13
C GLU A 33 -10.18 -25.47 18.93
N ALA A 34 -11.02 -25.24 17.92
CA ALA A 34 -11.01 -26.04 16.69
C ALA A 34 -9.66 -26.00 15.96
N GLY A 35 -9.01 -24.82 15.92
CA GLY A 35 -7.68 -24.68 15.33
C GLY A 35 -6.62 -25.49 16.10
N ARG A 36 -6.66 -25.48 17.43
CA ARG A 36 -5.75 -26.26 18.28
C ARG A 36 -5.99 -27.77 18.17
N ALA A 37 -7.23 -28.18 17.94
CA ALA A 37 -7.55 -29.59 17.73
C ALA A 37 -7.03 -30.12 16.38
N ALA A 38 -6.95 -29.26 15.36
CA ALA A 38 -6.46 -29.63 14.04
C ALA A 38 -4.93 -29.60 13.93
N HIS A 39 -4.27 -28.64 14.61
CA HIS A 39 -2.82 -28.40 14.51
C HIS A 39 -2.25 -27.93 15.84
N ALA A 40 -0.99 -28.26 16.10
CA ALA A 40 -0.23 -27.61 17.16
C ALA A 40 0.06 -26.14 16.74
N ILE A 41 -0.68 -25.19 17.30
CA ILE A 41 -0.56 -23.76 16.99
C ILE A 41 0.22 -23.04 18.08
N ARG A 42 1.32 -22.40 17.72
CA ARG A 42 2.01 -21.42 18.53
C ARG A 42 1.31 -20.06 18.36
N VAL A 43 0.86 -19.46 19.45
CA VAL A 43 0.22 -18.14 19.39
C VAL A 43 1.32 -17.07 19.31
N GLU A 44 1.21 -16.24 18.28
CA GLU A 44 2.14 -15.14 17.98
C GLU A 44 1.35 -13.87 17.68
N PRO A 45 1.05 -13.03 18.71
CA PRO A 45 0.22 -11.84 18.54
C PRO A 45 0.77 -10.83 17.51
N ARG A 46 2.09 -10.81 17.27
CA ARG A 46 2.74 -9.94 16.28
C ARG A 46 2.13 -10.08 14.87
N LEU A 47 1.59 -11.24 14.50
CA LEU A 47 0.93 -11.45 13.20
C LEU A 47 -0.29 -10.51 12.97
N ALA A 48 -0.86 -9.93 14.02
CA ALA A 48 -1.96 -8.97 13.89
C ALA A 48 -1.51 -7.52 14.06
N THR A 49 -0.22 -7.25 14.15
CA THR A 49 0.31 -5.91 14.37
C THR A 49 0.93 -5.32 13.11
N VAL A 50 1.20 -4.04 13.14
CA VAL A 50 1.81 -3.28 12.04
C VAL A 50 3.25 -3.74 11.80
N GLU A 51 3.97 -4.16 12.84
CA GLU A 51 5.35 -4.64 12.76
C GLU A 51 5.49 -5.89 11.89
N HIS A 52 4.44 -6.73 11.83
CA HIS A 52 4.44 -7.86 10.89
C HIS A 52 4.35 -7.40 9.44
N CYS A 53 3.55 -6.37 9.17
CA CYS A 53 3.42 -5.80 7.83
C CYS A 53 4.68 -5.04 7.43
N ALA A 54 5.38 -4.43 8.40
CA ALA A 54 6.59 -3.66 8.19
C ALA A 54 7.73 -4.48 7.57
N ASP A 55 7.79 -5.79 7.84
CA ASP A 55 8.80 -6.68 7.28
C ASP A 55 8.86 -6.63 5.73
N CYS A 56 7.73 -6.27 5.09
CA CYS A 56 7.63 -6.13 3.63
C CYS A 56 7.20 -4.74 3.15
N HIS A 57 6.55 -3.94 4.02
CA HIS A 57 5.98 -2.65 3.64
C HIS A 57 6.72 -1.44 4.22
N GLN A 58 7.92 -1.69 4.79
CA GLN A 58 8.82 -0.65 5.27
C GLN A 58 10.26 -1.09 5.09
N PHE A 59 10.88 -0.70 3.99
CA PHE A 59 12.31 -0.97 3.78
C PHE A 59 12.95 0.09 2.87
N ARG A 60 14.26 0.23 2.99
CA ARG A 60 15.07 1.21 2.28
C ARG A 60 15.68 0.60 1.03
N PHE A 61 16.23 1.44 0.18
CA PHE A 61 17.11 0.98 -0.88
C PHE A 61 18.36 0.32 -0.28
N SER A 62 18.94 -0.60 -1.05
CA SER A 62 20.27 -1.13 -0.73
C SER A 62 21.31 -0.01 -0.86
N ASP A 63 22.31 -0.06 -0.03
CA ASP A 63 23.45 0.86 -0.09
C ASP A 63 24.41 0.42 -1.22
N ASP A 64 23.97 0.61 -2.46
CA ASP A 64 24.73 0.30 -3.68
C ASP A 64 25.27 1.57 -4.37
N GLY A 65 25.08 2.74 -3.73
CA GLY A 65 25.53 4.04 -4.23
C GLY A 65 24.64 4.65 -5.32
N THR A 66 23.58 3.96 -5.75
CA THR A 66 22.69 4.47 -6.82
C THR A 66 21.54 5.32 -6.30
N HIS A 67 21.19 5.18 -5.02
CA HIS A 67 20.13 5.91 -4.34
C HIS A 67 20.57 6.37 -2.95
N ASP A 68 19.90 7.38 -2.42
CA ASP A 68 20.11 7.78 -1.03
C ASP A 68 19.64 6.64 -0.10
N PRO A 69 20.53 6.03 0.69
CA PRO A 69 20.17 4.94 1.59
C PRO A 69 19.22 5.39 2.72
N SER A 70 19.05 6.69 2.93
CA SER A 70 18.04 7.23 3.86
C SER A 70 16.62 7.15 3.28
N GLU A 71 16.46 7.09 1.95
CA GLU A 71 15.16 6.99 1.30
C GLU A 71 14.58 5.57 1.42
N ALA A 72 13.28 5.51 1.68
CA ALA A 72 12.56 4.25 1.74
C ALA A 72 12.07 3.84 0.35
N LEU A 73 12.41 2.65 -0.10
CA LEU A 73 11.79 2.02 -1.28
C LEU A 73 10.31 1.76 -1.02
N GLN A 74 9.99 1.23 0.16
CA GLN A 74 8.64 1.10 0.69
C GLN A 74 8.51 1.91 1.99
N ASN A 75 7.53 2.81 2.08
CA ASN A 75 7.38 3.74 3.21
C ASN A 75 5.99 3.68 3.87
N THR A 76 5.18 2.71 3.51
CA THR A 76 3.77 2.65 3.91
C THR A 76 3.55 2.66 5.41
N VAL A 77 4.45 2.04 6.19
CA VAL A 77 4.30 2.00 7.65
C VAL A 77 4.61 3.34 8.30
N GLU A 78 5.62 4.06 7.79
CA GLU A 78 5.96 5.39 8.31
C GLU A 78 4.86 6.41 7.96
N GLU A 79 4.31 6.31 6.75
CA GLU A 79 3.14 7.09 6.35
C GLU A 79 1.94 6.81 7.27
N TRP A 80 1.70 5.54 7.62
CA TRP A 80 0.65 5.16 8.56
C TRP A 80 0.90 5.73 9.96
N ARG A 81 2.13 5.69 10.48
CA ARG A 81 2.46 6.18 11.83
C ARG A 81 2.06 7.63 12.05
N THR A 82 2.12 8.44 10.99
CA THR A 82 1.76 9.86 11.02
C THR A 82 0.30 10.12 10.67
N SER A 83 -0.49 9.08 10.39
CA SER A 83 -1.87 9.20 9.94
C SER A 83 -2.88 9.30 11.09
N GLU A 84 -4.07 9.81 10.79
CA GLU A 84 -5.20 9.76 11.71
C GLU A 84 -5.65 8.32 12.03
N ALA A 85 -5.42 7.35 11.15
CA ALA A 85 -5.74 5.95 11.40
C ALA A 85 -4.90 5.42 12.56
N ALA A 86 -3.60 5.71 12.57
CA ALA A 86 -2.72 5.37 13.69
C ALA A 86 -3.17 6.06 15.00
N ALA A 87 -3.51 7.35 14.93
CA ALA A 87 -4.02 8.09 16.10
C ALA A 87 -5.31 7.48 16.68
N ARG A 88 -6.13 6.83 15.86
CA ARG A 88 -7.33 6.09 16.28
C ARG A 88 -7.05 4.64 16.65
N GLY A 89 -5.80 4.18 16.65
CA GLY A 89 -5.42 2.79 16.92
C GLY A 89 -5.83 1.78 15.86
N GLN A 90 -6.13 2.25 14.63
CA GLN A 90 -6.47 1.40 13.50
C GLN A 90 -5.19 0.92 12.79
N GLY A 91 -4.95 -0.38 12.75
CA GLY A 91 -3.81 -0.97 12.07
C GLY A 91 -4.12 -1.43 10.65
N CYS A 92 -3.10 -1.93 9.97
CA CYS A 92 -3.19 -2.43 8.59
C CYS A 92 -4.30 -3.46 8.40
N VAL A 93 -4.40 -4.40 9.34
CA VAL A 93 -5.37 -5.50 9.30
C VAL A 93 -6.82 -5.05 9.45
N ASP A 94 -7.08 -3.84 9.95
CA ASP A 94 -8.46 -3.35 10.13
C ASP A 94 -9.08 -2.90 8.81
N CYS A 95 -8.26 -2.50 7.84
CA CYS A 95 -8.68 -2.17 6.50
C CYS A 95 -8.43 -3.30 5.50
N HIS A 96 -7.23 -3.92 5.53
CA HIS A 96 -6.82 -4.92 4.55
C HIS A 96 -7.19 -6.36 4.89
N MET A 97 -7.54 -6.65 6.14
CA MET A 97 -8.04 -7.96 6.58
C MET A 97 -9.31 -7.79 7.41
N ARG A 98 -10.33 -7.18 6.83
CA ARG A 98 -11.60 -6.90 7.54
C ARG A 98 -12.20 -8.16 8.12
N ARG A 99 -12.91 -8.03 9.25
CA ARG A 99 -13.64 -9.15 9.83
C ARG A 99 -14.86 -9.47 9.00
N GLY A 100 -15.02 -10.74 8.66
CA GLY A 100 -16.24 -11.27 8.08
C GLY A 100 -17.34 -11.46 9.14
N PRO A 101 -18.56 -11.90 8.71
CA PRO A 101 -19.70 -12.10 9.61
C PRO A 101 -19.42 -13.08 10.76
N ALA A 102 -18.56 -14.06 10.55
CA ALA A 102 -18.13 -15.02 11.58
C ALA A 102 -17.05 -14.47 12.53
N GLY A 103 -16.69 -13.19 12.44
CA GLY A 103 -15.66 -12.58 13.27
C GLY A 103 -14.22 -12.92 12.89
N THR A 104 -14.02 -13.81 11.91
CA THR A 104 -12.70 -14.13 11.37
C THR A 104 -12.22 -13.07 10.39
N ARG A 105 -10.91 -12.85 10.31
CA ARG A 105 -10.34 -11.91 9.34
C ARG A 105 -10.29 -12.54 7.95
N THR A 106 -10.66 -11.76 6.93
CA THR A 106 -10.52 -12.17 5.54
C THR A 106 -9.06 -12.04 5.11
N HIS A 107 -8.63 -12.90 4.18
CA HIS A 107 -7.28 -12.87 3.60
C HIS A 107 -7.33 -12.45 2.11
N ARG A 108 -8.29 -11.60 1.77
CA ARG A 108 -8.47 -11.12 0.38
C ARG A 108 -7.47 -10.04 -0.02
N TRP A 109 -6.90 -9.33 0.95
CA TRP A 109 -5.91 -8.29 0.75
C TRP A 109 -6.32 -7.25 -0.31
N PRO A 110 -7.49 -6.59 -0.15
CA PRO A 110 -7.95 -5.62 -1.13
C PRO A 110 -6.89 -4.52 -1.32
N GLY A 111 -6.66 -4.14 -2.56
CA GLY A 111 -5.65 -3.18 -2.96
C GLY A 111 -6.14 -2.29 -4.11
N LEU A 112 -5.26 -1.98 -5.05
CA LEU A 112 -5.55 -1.06 -6.17
C LEU A 112 -6.60 -1.60 -7.14
N ASP A 113 -6.81 -2.88 -7.18
CA ASP A 113 -7.81 -3.58 -7.99
C ASP A 113 -9.19 -3.66 -7.32
N ASP A 114 -9.30 -3.26 -6.07
CA ASP A 114 -10.57 -3.22 -5.34
C ASP A 114 -11.23 -1.83 -5.46
N ALA A 115 -12.17 -1.70 -6.39
CA ALA A 115 -12.89 -0.45 -6.63
C ALA A 115 -13.68 0.04 -5.40
N GLN A 116 -14.15 -0.88 -4.53
CA GLN A 116 -14.89 -0.50 -3.32
C GLN A 116 -13.94 0.09 -2.27
N LEU A 117 -12.75 -0.49 -2.13
CA LEU A 117 -11.72 0.06 -1.25
C LEU A 117 -11.30 1.45 -1.72
N LEU A 118 -11.04 1.62 -3.01
CA LEU A 118 -10.66 2.91 -3.60
C LEU A 118 -11.75 3.97 -3.39
N ALA A 119 -13.01 3.64 -3.65
CA ALA A 119 -14.15 4.54 -3.43
C ALA A 119 -14.36 4.91 -1.96
N ALA A 120 -14.00 4.01 -1.03
CA ALA A 120 -14.02 4.31 0.40
C ALA A 120 -12.82 5.18 0.83
N ALA A 121 -11.67 5.00 0.18
CA ALA A 121 -10.42 5.69 0.52
C ALA A 121 -10.38 7.14 0.02
N LEU A 122 -10.97 7.44 -1.13
CA LEU A 122 -10.83 8.71 -1.82
C LEU A 122 -12.18 9.35 -2.15
N THR A 123 -12.21 10.67 -2.10
CA THR A 123 -13.30 11.49 -2.63
C THR A 123 -12.76 12.38 -3.73
N ILE A 124 -13.42 12.39 -4.87
CA ILE A 124 -13.11 13.28 -5.99
C ILE A 124 -14.23 14.30 -6.10
N ARG A 125 -13.91 15.58 -6.07
CA ARG A 125 -14.83 16.68 -6.33
C ARG A 125 -14.39 17.38 -7.59
N VAL A 126 -15.35 17.68 -8.46
CA VAL A 126 -15.12 18.37 -9.73
C VAL A 126 -15.99 19.60 -9.76
N ALA A 127 -15.40 20.76 -10.01
CA ALA A 127 -16.10 21.99 -10.30
C ALA A 127 -15.68 22.48 -11.70
N ALA A 128 -16.65 22.95 -12.49
CA ALA A 128 -16.37 23.47 -13.82
C ALA A 128 -16.99 24.88 -13.97
N ARG A 129 -16.23 25.80 -14.53
CA ARG A 129 -16.66 27.18 -14.78
C ARG A 129 -16.33 27.57 -16.22
N ARG A 130 -17.30 28.20 -16.89
CA ARG A 130 -17.05 28.76 -18.22
C ARG A 130 -16.38 30.13 -18.10
N ARG A 131 -15.29 30.32 -18.86
CA ARG A 131 -14.59 31.62 -19.00
C ARG A 131 -14.42 31.93 -20.50
N GLY A 132 -15.39 32.67 -21.05
CA GLY A 132 -15.44 32.93 -22.49
C GLY A 132 -15.66 31.62 -23.29
N GLU A 133 -14.72 31.29 -24.15
CA GLU A 133 -14.72 30.05 -24.94
C GLU A 133 -14.06 28.86 -24.24
N GLN A 134 -13.43 29.10 -23.11
CA GLN A 134 -12.74 28.06 -22.33
C GLN A 134 -13.59 27.57 -21.16
N VAL A 135 -13.32 26.35 -20.74
CA VAL A 135 -13.86 25.77 -19.50
C VAL A 135 -12.69 25.52 -18.56
N GLU A 136 -12.74 26.20 -17.44
CA GLU A 136 -11.83 25.94 -16.31
C GLU A 136 -12.42 24.81 -15.46
N VAL A 137 -11.63 23.76 -15.24
CA VAL A 137 -12.04 22.61 -14.41
C VAL A 137 -11.11 22.50 -13.21
N GLU A 138 -11.69 22.55 -12.03
CA GLU A 138 -11.02 22.30 -10.76
C GLU A 138 -11.35 20.89 -10.27
N VAL A 139 -10.33 20.10 -9.99
CA VAL A 139 -10.49 18.75 -9.45
C VAL A 139 -9.79 18.70 -8.09
N ALA A 140 -10.57 18.45 -7.05
CA ALA A 140 -10.06 18.21 -5.70
C ALA A 140 -10.10 16.72 -5.37
N LEU A 141 -8.95 16.17 -5.02
CA LEU A 141 -8.78 14.81 -4.54
C LEU A 141 -8.54 14.84 -3.03
N GLN A 142 -9.37 14.16 -2.27
CA GLN A 142 -9.31 14.15 -0.81
C GLN A 142 -9.30 12.71 -0.28
N GLY A 143 -8.35 12.39 0.61
CA GLY A 143 -8.37 11.17 1.40
C GLY A 143 -9.56 11.17 2.36
N LYS A 144 -10.24 10.05 2.50
CA LYS A 144 -11.42 9.87 3.35
C LYS A 144 -11.20 8.84 4.45
N GLN A 145 -10.97 7.61 4.08
CA GLN A 145 -10.69 6.51 5.01
C GLN A 145 -9.40 5.81 4.59
N ILE A 146 -8.32 6.59 4.64
CA ILE A 146 -7.00 6.13 4.24
C ILE A 146 -6.05 6.29 5.43
N GLY A 147 -5.23 5.27 5.66
CA GLY A 147 -4.28 5.24 6.75
C GLY A 147 -2.82 5.44 6.33
N HIS A 148 -2.58 5.85 5.11
CA HIS A 148 -1.27 6.08 4.51
C HIS A 148 -1.40 7.01 3.30
N SER A 149 -0.33 7.40 2.67
CA SER A 149 -0.36 8.21 1.44
C SER A 149 -1.08 7.51 0.28
N PHE A 150 -1.51 8.28 -0.70
CA PHE A 150 -2.07 7.75 -1.95
C PHE A 150 -1.39 8.41 -3.16
N PRO A 151 -0.77 7.61 -4.04
CA PRO A 151 -0.50 6.18 -3.92
C PRO A 151 0.55 5.88 -2.84
N THR A 152 0.59 4.63 -2.35
CA THR A 152 1.60 4.12 -1.44
C THR A 152 2.15 2.78 -1.92
N GLY A 153 3.15 2.25 -1.22
CA GLY A 153 3.78 0.97 -1.52
C GLY A 153 5.01 1.15 -2.39
N ASP A 154 5.11 0.34 -3.42
CA ASP A 154 6.22 0.34 -4.38
C ASP A 154 6.34 1.69 -5.10
N VAL A 155 7.58 2.11 -5.39
CA VAL A 155 7.88 3.38 -6.08
C VAL A 155 7.30 3.48 -7.49
N PHE A 156 6.99 2.35 -8.12
CA PHE A 156 6.34 2.32 -9.43
C PHE A 156 4.82 2.50 -9.36
N ARG A 157 4.25 2.52 -8.16
CA ARG A 157 2.81 2.75 -7.96
C ARG A 157 2.45 4.18 -8.29
N ARG A 158 1.44 4.33 -9.15
CA ARG A 158 0.93 5.64 -9.58
C ARG A 158 -0.59 5.65 -9.61
N GLY A 159 -1.17 6.78 -9.22
CA GLY A 159 -2.55 7.13 -9.46
C GLY A 159 -2.63 7.98 -10.72
N VAL A 160 -3.57 7.69 -11.62
CA VAL A 160 -3.79 8.49 -12.83
C VAL A 160 -5.19 9.07 -12.78
N LEU A 161 -5.26 10.39 -12.68
CA LEU A 161 -6.50 11.13 -12.84
C LEU A 161 -6.62 11.57 -14.29
N ARG A 162 -7.67 11.14 -14.97
CA ARG A 162 -7.95 11.51 -16.36
C ARG A 162 -9.22 12.32 -16.46
N LEU A 163 -9.13 13.49 -17.04
CA LEU A 163 -10.26 14.34 -17.39
C LEU A 163 -10.48 14.27 -18.90
N SER A 164 -11.67 13.90 -19.33
CA SER A 164 -12.04 13.86 -20.75
C SER A 164 -13.28 14.68 -21.01
N THR A 165 -13.30 15.43 -22.10
CA THR A 165 -14.45 16.18 -22.58
C THR A 165 -15.17 15.45 -23.72
N ARG A 166 -16.44 15.76 -23.96
CA ARG A 166 -17.20 15.19 -25.09
C ARG A 166 -16.59 15.55 -26.46
N GLY A 167 -15.81 16.63 -26.53
CA GLY A 167 -15.13 17.07 -27.73
C GLY A 167 -13.80 16.35 -28.00
N GLY A 168 -13.42 15.36 -27.16
CA GLY A 168 -12.23 14.53 -27.34
C GLY A 168 -10.96 15.07 -26.66
N ALA A 169 -10.98 16.27 -26.08
CA ALA A 169 -9.84 16.74 -25.29
C ALA A 169 -9.69 15.90 -24.03
N THR A 170 -8.48 15.48 -23.75
CA THR A 170 -8.14 14.68 -22.56
C THR A 170 -6.90 15.26 -21.89
N GLU A 171 -7.02 15.50 -20.60
CA GLU A 171 -5.93 15.89 -19.71
C GLU A 171 -5.67 14.78 -18.70
N GLN A 172 -4.43 14.67 -18.26
CA GLN A 172 -4.02 13.63 -17.32
C GLN A 172 -3.10 14.21 -16.26
N LEU A 173 -3.40 13.89 -14.99
CA LEU A 173 -2.51 14.14 -13.85
C LEU A 173 -2.05 12.80 -13.30
N VAL A 174 -0.74 12.65 -13.12
CA VAL A 174 -0.14 11.48 -12.50
C VAL A 174 0.25 11.82 -11.07
N LEU A 175 -0.23 11.01 -10.13
CA LEU A 175 0.13 11.04 -8.73
C LEU A 175 1.09 9.88 -8.48
N GLN A 176 2.29 10.17 -8.06
CA GLN A 176 3.29 9.15 -7.72
C GLN A 176 4.27 9.69 -6.70
N ARG A 177 4.97 8.80 -6.00
CA ARG A 177 6.09 9.17 -5.16
C ARG A 177 7.32 9.41 -6.06
N TRP A 178 7.97 10.55 -5.86
CA TRP A 178 9.23 10.86 -6.49
C TRP A 178 10.36 10.56 -5.49
N LEU A 179 11.41 9.95 -5.98
CA LEU A 179 12.64 9.73 -5.23
C LEU A 179 13.68 10.72 -5.75
N ALA A 180 14.41 11.35 -4.85
CA ALA A 180 15.58 12.10 -5.22
C ALA A 180 16.64 11.13 -5.74
N ARG A 181 17.18 11.37 -6.93
CA ARG A 181 18.40 10.68 -7.33
C ARG A 181 19.55 11.35 -6.59
N THR A 182 20.48 10.58 -6.05
CA THR A 182 21.78 11.10 -5.68
C THR A 182 22.35 11.79 -6.92
N ALA A 183 22.80 13.04 -6.77
CA ALA A 183 23.36 13.80 -7.87
C ALA A 183 24.41 12.94 -8.57
N ASP A 184 24.26 12.78 -9.87
CA ASP A 184 25.30 12.19 -10.71
C ASP A 184 26.59 13.00 -10.45
N PRO A 185 27.70 12.39 -10.09
CA PRO A 185 28.96 13.13 -9.85
C PRO A 185 29.38 14.00 -11.04
N ASP A 186 28.84 13.74 -12.24
CA ASP A 186 29.10 14.51 -13.45
C ASP A 186 28.10 15.65 -13.72
N GLY A 187 27.14 15.89 -12.83
CA GLY A 187 26.34 17.15 -12.77
C GLY A 187 25.30 17.35 -13.85
N GLU A 188 24.90 16.34 -14.60
CA GLU A 188 23.76 16.44 -15.53
C GLU A 188 22.43 16.17 -14.82
N ASP A 189 21.75 17.26 -14.52
CA ASP A 189 20.41 17.30 -13.93
C ASP A 189 19.37 16.80 -14.94
N SER A 190 19.16 15.50 -15.00
CA SER A 190 18.10 14.94 -15.85
C SER A 190 16.75 15.06 -15.13
N HIS A 191 16.18 16.25 -15.14
CA HIS A 191 14.79 16.47 -14.79
C HIS A 191 13.88 15.77 -15.82
N VAL A 192 13.39 14.59 -15.48
CA VAL A 192 12.21 14.05 -16.14
C VAL A 192 10.99 14.70 -15.51
N ARG A 193 10.37 15.63 -16.22
CA ARG A 193 9.07 16.22 -15.87
C ARG A 193 7.92 15.27 -16.17
#